data_6625fe7e24b8eaf0093075e3e376fc69
#
_entry.id   6625fe7e24b8eaf0093075e3e376fc69
#
_cell.length_a   1.000
_cell.length_b   1.000
_cell.length_c   1.000
_cell.angle_alpha   90.00
_cell.angle_beta   90.00
_cell.angle_gamma   90.00
#
_symmetry.space_group_name_H-M   'P 1'
#
loop_
_entity.id
_entity.type
_entity.pdbx_description
1 polymer ?
#
loop_
_entity_poly.entity_id
_entity_poly.type
_entity_poly.pdbx_seq_one_letter_code
_entity_poly.pdbx_strand_id
1 'polypeptide(L)'
;MSLQGPVSVDLLAKEIPAVRDLAYFGLMQTRLYGRDVMISRTGYTGERGYEIFCRGKDATHLWDSILGAGKDMGVRPVQFSTLDMLRIESYLLFYPGDNSETFPFDDEPCGDTLWEL
;
A
#
# COMPACT_ATOMS: atom_id res chain seq x y z
N MET A 1 8.46 1.65 0.29
CA MET A 1 7.57 2.64 -0.39
C MET A 1 6.21 2.01 -0.56
N SER A 2 5.15 2.82 -0.48
CA SER A 2 3.77 2.35 -0.70
C SER A 2 3.22 3.03 -1.96
N LEU A 3 2.83 2.25 -2.95
CA LEU A 3 2.18 2.68 -4.20
C LEU A 3 0.75 2.16 -4.19
N GLN A 4 -0.20 3.05 -3.98
CA GLN A 4 -1.60 2.68 -3.74
C GLN A 4 -2.54 3.31 -4.79
N GLY A 5 -3.68 2.69 -4.99
CA GLY A 5 -4.73 3.15 -5.88
C GLY A 5 -4.89 2.28 -7.14
N PRO A 6 -6.01 2.43 -7.85
CA PRO A 6 -6.42 1.52 -8.94
C PRO A 6 -5.42 1.45 -10.10
N VAL A 7 -4.69 2.54 -10.39
CA VAL A 7 -3.70 2.56 -11.47
C VAL A 7 -2.34 1.97 -11.10
N SER A 8 -2.12 1.61 -9.84
CA SER A 8 -0.84 1.07 -9.35
C SER A 8 -0.40 -0.18 -10.09
N VAL A 9 -1.34 -1.07 -10.41
CA VAL A 9 -1.08 -2.30 -11.15
C VAL A 9 -0.65 -2.02 -12.58
N ASP A 10 -1.29 -1.06 -13.25
CA ASP A 10 -0.96 -0.73 -14.64
C ASP A 10 0.40 -0.05 -14.75
N LEU A 11 0.75 0.76 -13.77
CA LEU A 11 2.07 1.36 -13.70
C LEU A 11 3.17 0.32 -13.52
N LEU A 12 3.05 -0.55 -12.51
CA LEU A 12 4.05 -1.59 -12.24
C LEU A 12 4.13 -2.62 -13.36
N ALA A 13 3.02 -2.95 -14.01
CA ALA A 13 2.98 -3.94 -15.09
C ALA A 13 3.75 -3.50 -16.34
N LYS A 14 4.07 -2.21 -16.49
CA LYS A 14 4.97 -1.75 -17.58
C LYS A 14 6.36 -2.36 -17.46
N GLU A 15 6.85 -2.52 -16.23
CA GLU A 15 8.17 -3.10 -15.95
C GLU A 15 8.08 -4.58 -15.55
N ILE A 16 7.00 -4.98 -14.90
CA ILE A 16 6.81 -6.30 -14.29
C ILE A 16 5.41 -6.81 -14.64
N PRO A 17 5.19 -7.35 -15.85
CA PRO A 17 3.86 -7.83 -16.25
C PRO A 17 3.24 -8.85 -15.28
N ALA A 18 4.05 -9.69 -14.65
CA ALA A 18 3.63 -10.71 -13.69
C ALA A 18 2.99 -10.12 -12.41
N VAL A 19 3.12 -8.81 -12.15
CA VAL A 19 2.49 -8.18 -10.98
C VAL A 19 0.96 -8.23 -11.03
N ARG A 20 0.39 -8.39 -12.23
CA ARG A 20 -1.07 -8.52 -12.42
C ARG A 20 -1.64 -9.74 -11.72
N ASP A 21 -0.87 -10.84 -11.73
CA ASP A 21 -1.26 -12.15 -11.21
C ASP A 21 -0.86 -12.33 -9.74
N LEU A 22 -0.15 -11.35 -9.16
CA LEU A 22 0.22 -11.41 -7.75
C LEU A 22 -1.05 -11.43 -6.88
N ALA A 23 -1.20 -12.50 -6.09
CA ALA A 23 -2.35 -12.66 -5.20
C ALA A 23 -2.36 -11.59 -4.09
N TYR A 24 -3.53 -11.31 -3.52
CA TYR A 24 -3.65 -10.46 -2.35
C TYR A 24 -2.84 -11.07 -1.18
N PHE A 25 -2.09 -10.27 -0.46
CA PHE A 25 -1.05 -10.66 0.50
C PHE A 25 0.11 -11.47 -0.10
N GLY A 26 0.17 -11.64 -1.42
CA GLY A 26 1.29 -12.27 -2.09
C GLY A 26 2.55 -11.40 -2.10
N LEU A 27 3.69 -12.08 -2.19
CA LEU A 27 5.03 -11.49 -2.29
C LEU A 27 5.71 -11.96 -3.57
N MET A 28 6.50 -11.09 -4.17
CA MET A 28 7.42 -11.48 -5.25
C MET A 28 8.75 -10.74 -5.13
N GLN A 29 9.84 -11.46 -5.39
CA GLN A 29 11.17 -10.86 -5.59
C GLN A 29 11.38 -10.63 -7.08
N THR A 30 11.82 -9.44 -7.45
CA THR A 30 11.95 -9.04 -8.85
C THR A 30 12.89 -7.86 -9.01
N ARG A 31 12.96 -7.31 -10.23
CA ARG A 31 13.67 -6.06 -10.51
C ARG A 31 12.69 -5.02 -11.01
N LEU A 32 12.81 -3.80 -10.46
CA LEU A 32 12.03 -2.64 -10.86
C LEU A 32 13.01 -1.51 -11.19
N TYR A 33 12.91 -0.95 -12.40
CA TYR A 33 13.83 0.09 -12.92
C TYR A 33 15.31 -0.26 -12.69
N GLY A 34 15.66 -1.54 -12.91
CA GLY A 34 17.03 -2.03 -12.80
C GLY A 34 17.52 -2.28 -11.35
N ARG A 35 16.68 -2.18 -10.34
CA ARG A 35 16.99 -2.44 -8.93
C ARG A 35 16.30 -3.68 -8.40
N ASP A 36 16.97 -4.43 -7.55
CA ASP A 36 16.38 -5.59 -6.88
C ASP A 36 15.39 -5.11 -5.81
N VAL A 37 14.18 -5.62 -5.87
CA VAL A 37 13.09 -5.27 -4.96
C VAL A 37 12.31 -6.50 -4.53
N MET A 38 11.64 -6.40 -3.41
CA MET A 38 10.54 -7.27 -3.03
C MET A 38 9.26 -6.44 -3.10
N ILE A 39 8.25 -6.97 -3.78
CA ILE A 39 6.94 -6.33 -3.93
C ILE A 39 5.90 -7.20 -3.24
N SER A 40 5.10 -6.61 -2.39
CA SER A 40 3.93 -7.26 -1.82
C SER A 40 2.65 -6.58 -2.29
N ARG A 41 1.60 -7.38 -2.53
CA ARG A 41 0.27 -6.86 -2.81
C ARG A 41 -0.45 -6.61 -1.48
N THR A 42 -0.01 -5.58 -0.79
CA THR A 42 -0.53 -5.11 0.49
C THR A 42 -0.71 -3.60 0.46
N GLY A 43 -1.47 -3.07 1.39
CA GLY A 43 -1.70 -1.63 1.51
C GLY A 43 -2.62 -1.31 2.66
N TYR A 44 -2.83 -0.02 2.87
CA TYR A 44 -3.57 0.51 4.00
C TYR A 44 -4.53 1.64 3.57
N THR A 45 -5.16 1.44 2.39
CA THR A 45 -6.02 2.46 1.77
C THR A 45 -7.37 1.93 1.30
N GLY A 46 -7.63 0.62 1.48
CA GLY A 46 -8.81 -0.03 0.94
C GLY A 46 -8.77 -0.29 -0.57
N GLU A 47 -7.83 0.34 -1.28
CA GLU A 47 -7.65 0.19 -2.72
C GLU A 47 -6.55 -0.82 -3.06
N ARG A 48 -6.58 -1.31 -4.31
CA ARG A 48 -5.48 -2.14 -4.82
C ARG A 48 -4.19 -1.34 -4.78
N GLY A 49 -3.18 -1.91 -4.15
CA GLY A 49 -1.88 -1.28 -4.03
C GLY A 49 -0.77 -2.28 -3.78
N TYR A 50 0.43 -1.75 -3.70
CA TYR A 50 1.66 -2.53 -3.53
C TYR A 50 2.61 -1.81 -2.58
N GLU A 51 3.28 -2.59 -1.76
CA GLU A 51 4.41 -2.12 -0.96
C GLU A 51 5.70 -2.62 -1.59
N ILE A 52 6.64 -1.72 -1.78
CA ILE A 52 7.90 -1.96 -2.48
C ILE A 52 9.03 -1.82 -1.47
N PHE A 53 9.70 -2.93 -1.21
CA PHE A 53 10.85 -3.02 -0.31
C PHE A 53 12.13 -3.04 -1.14
N CYS A 54 13.06 -2.16 -0.80
CA CYS A 54 14.33 -2.00 -1.50
C CYS A 54 15.46 -1.67 -0.52
N ARG A 55 16.71 -1.72 -1.01
CA ARG A 55 17.83 -1.21 -0.24
C ARG A 55 17.76 0.31 -0.13
N GLY A 56 18.16 0.89 1.01
CA GLY A 56 18.09 2.33 1.24
C GLY A 56 18.76 3.17 0.14
N LYS A 57 19.91 2.71 -0.39
CA LYS A 57 20.63 3.39 -1.47
C LYS A 57 19.87 3.47 -2.80
N ASP A 58 18.88 2.61 -3.01
CA ASP A 58 18.09 2.51 -4.24
C ASP A 58 16.74 3.26 -4.12
N ALA A 59 16.37 3.69 -2.91
CA ALA A 59 15.05 4.25 -2.61
C ALA A 59 14.73 5.52 -3.43
N THR A 60 15.65 6.48 -3.50
CA THR A 60 15.46 7.72 -4.26
C THR A 60 15.29 7.44 -5.74
N HIS A 61 16.15 6.58 -6.31
CA HIS A 61 16.06 6.21 -7.72
C HIS A 61 14.70 5.58 -8.06
N LEU A 62 14.24 4.66 -7.24
CA LEU A 62 12.93 4.00 -7.43
C LEU A 62 11.78 4.97 -7.28
N TRP A 63 11.84 5.85 -6.28
CA TRP A 63 10.84 6.90 -6.06
C TRP A 63 10.69 7.81 -7.29
N ASP A 64 11.80 8.36 -7.77
CA ASP A 64 11.81 9.26 -8.92
C ASP A 64 11.35 8.55 -10.20
N SER A 65 11.76 7.29 -10.39
CA SER A 65 11.35 6.47 -11.54
C SER A 65 9.84 6.20 -11.53
N ILE A 66 9.27 5.84 -10.38
CA ILE A 66 7.82 5.61 -10.20
C ILE A 66 7.03 6.90 -10.48
N LEU A 67 7.45 8.03 -9.90
CA LEU A 67 6.79 9.32 -10.14
C LEU A 67 6.87 9.76 -11.59
N GLY A 68 8.05 9.61 -12.21
CA GLY A 68 8.25 9.93 -13.62
C GLY A 68 7.36 9.09 -14.55
N ALA A 69 7.36 7.77 -14.36
CA ALA A 69 6.58 6.85 -15.20
C ALA A 69 5.06 6.95 -14.95
N GLY A 70 4.66 7.39 -13.74
CA GLY A 70 3.26 7.52 -13.34
C GLY A 70 2.66 8.92 -13.56
N LYS A 71 3.45 9.90 -14.02
CA LYS A 71 3.03 11.31 -14.13
C LYS A 71 1.75 11.47 -14.96
N ASP A 72 1.72 10.89 -16.14
CA ASP A 72 0.57 10.97 -17.06
C ASP A 72 -0.61 10.08 -16.64
N MET A 73 -0.39 9.22 -15.63
CA MET A 73 -1.41 8.37 -15.00
C MET A 73 -1.99 9.00 -13.72
N GLY A 74 -1.59 10.23 -13.38
CA GLY A 74 -2.04 10.93 -12.19
C GLY A 74 -1.38 10.48 -10.88
N VAL A 75 -0.29 9.71 -10.94
CA VAL A 75 0.46 9.30 -9.73
C VAL A 75 1.15 10.53 -9.14
N ARG A 76 0.97 10.72 -7.85
CA ARG A 76 1.53 11.83 -7.09
C ARG A 76 1.92 11.40 -5.68
N PRO A 77 2.92 12.06 -5.07
CA PRO A 77 3.22 11.84 -3.66
C PRO A 77 2.08 12.36 -2.78
N VAL A 78 1.81 11.66 -1.70
CA VAL A 78 0.83 12.05 -0.70
C VAL A 78 1.48 12.10 0.69
N GLN A 79 0.89 12.88 1.60
CA GLN A 79 1.34 12.99 2.98
C GLN A 79 0.77 11.83 3.82
N PHE A 80 1.38 11.57 4.97
CA PHE A 80 0.90 10.54 5.90
C PHE A 80 -0.52 10.81 6.39
N SER A 81 -0.90 12.07 6.55
CA SER A 81 -2.27 12.45 6.90
C SER A 81 -3.30 12.02 5.86
N THR A 82 -2.93 12.00 4.57
CA THR A 82 -3.80 11.48 3.51
C THR A 82 -3.99 9.97 3.64
N LEU A 83 -2.91 9.23 3.98
CA LEU A 83 -3.01 7.80 4.27
C LEU A 83 -3.94 7.53 5.44
N ASP A 84 -3.84 8.34 6.51
CA ASP A 84 -4.68 8.21 7.69
C ASP A 84 -6.17 8.45 7.36
N MET A 85 -6.48 9.42 6.52
CA MET A 85 -7.84 9.63 6.02
C MET A 85 -8.36 8.43 5.23
N LEU A 86 -7.55 7.93 4.29
CA LEU A 86 -7.95 6.80 3.42
C LEU A 86 -8.18 5.51 4.20
N ARG A 87 -7.35 5.23 5.20
CA ARG A 87 -7.53 4.04 6.03
C ARG A 87 -8.82 4.12 6.86
N ILE A 88 -9.17 5.32 7.39
CA ILE A 88 -10.42 5.55 8.13
C ILE A 88 -11.62 5.35 7.20
N GLU A 89 -11.62 5.93 6.01
CA GLU A 89 -12.66 5.74 5.01
C GLU A 89 -12.87 4.27 4.61
N SER A 90 -11.79 3.47 4.76
CA SER A 90 -11.79 2.03 4.44
C SER A 90 -12.04 1.14 5.67
N TYR A 91 -12.39 1.72 6.81
CA TYR A 91 -12.59 1.02 8.10
C TYR A 91 -11.38 0.22 8.57
N LEU A 92 -10.17 0.67 8.24
CA LEU A 92 -8.92 0.06 8.69
C LEU A 92 -8.42 0.73 9.97
N LEU A 93 -8.25 -0.07 11.01
CA LEU A 93 -7.85 0.41 12.34
C LEU A 93 -6.35 0.67 12.42
N PHE A 94 -5.98 1.63 13.24
CA PHE A 94 -4.60 2.00 13.54
C PHE A 94 -4.29 1.80 15.03
N TYR A 95 -3.39 0.86 15.33
CA TYR A 95 -2.90 0.66 16.68
C TYR A 95 -1.79 1.69 17.01
N PRO A 96 -1.77 2.34 18.18
CA PRO A 96 -2.74 2.24 19.30
C PRO A 96 -3.84 3.32 19.26
N GLY A 97 -4.00 4.04 18.14
CA GLY A 97 -4.92 5.17 18.04
C GLY A 97 -6.38 4.78 18.17
N ASP A 98 -6.79 3.74 17.45
CA ASP A 98 -8.18 3.26 17.40
C ASP A 98 -8.38 2.03 18.30
N ASN A 99 -7.31 1.40 18.74
CA ASN A 99 -7.34 0.24 19.61
C ASN A 99 -6.09 0.21 20.50
N SER A 100 -6.17 -0.40 21.67
CA SER A 100 -5.05 -0.55 22.60
C SER A 100 -5.14 -1.85 23.38
N GLU A 101 -4.07 -2.18 24.11
CA GLU A 101 -4.08 -3.32 25.04
C GLU A 101 -5.09 -3.16 26.18
N THR A 102 -5.43 -1.89 26.53
CA THR A 102 -6.40 -1.58 27.59
C THR A 102 -7.84 -1.75 27.11
N PHE A 103 -8.07 -1.59 25.79
CA PHE A 103 -9.38 -1.71 25.17
C PHE A 103 -9.25 -2.63 23.94
N PRO A 104 -9.14 -3.95 24.14
CA PRO A 104 -9.17 -4.90 23.05
C PRO A 104 -10.55 -4.92 22.38
N PHE A 105 -10.61 -5.39 21.14
CA PHE A 105 -11.86 -5.43 20.37
C PHE A 105 -13.03 -6.09 21.07
N ASP A 106 -12.75 -7.16 21.80
CA ASP A 106 -13.77 -7.95 22.48
C ASP A 106 -14.46 -7.21 23.64
N ASP A 107 -13.82 -6.13 24.15
CA ASP A 107 -14.33 -5.32 25.25
C ASP A 107 -14.97 -3.98 24.79
N GLU A 108 -14.89 -3.67 23.49
CA GLU A 108 -15.45 -2.44 22.94
C GLU A 108 -16.95 -2.63 22.59
N PRO A 109 -17.83 -1.75 23.06
CA PRO A 109 -19.26 -1.85 22.72
C PRO A 109 -19.58 -1.74 21.22
N CYS A 110 -18.64 -1.21 20.44
CA CYS A 110 -18.74 -1.10 18.99
C CYS A 110 -18.05 -2.24 18.23
N GLY A 111 -17.34 -3.14 18.93
CA GLY A 111 -16.66 -4.28 18.31
C GLY A 111 -17.62 -5.20 17.57
N ASP A 112 -18.78 -5.45 18.14
CA ASP A 112 -19.82 -6.31 17.54
C ASP A 112 -20.50 -5.68 16.33
N THR A 113 -20.55 -4.34 16.23
CA THR A 113 -21.23 -3.63 15.14
C THR A 113 -20.37 -3.48 13.88
N LEU A 114 -19.05 -3.56 13.98
CA LEU A 114 -18.15 -3.43 12.84
C LEU A 114 -18.17 -4.68 11.93
N TRP A 115 -18.58 -5.83 12.44
CA TRP A 115 -18.61 -7.08 11.68
C TRP A 115 -20.02 -7.46 11.19
N GLU A 116 -21.04 -6.73 11.61
CA GLU A 116 -22.42 -6.92 11.17
C GLU A 116 -22.81 -6.05 9.95
N LEU A 117 -21.88 -5.23 9.45
CA LEU A 117 -22.03 -4.43 8.24
C LEU A 117 -21.37 -5.10 7.05
#